data_a52fee05f752f1ceb44090789754a6fc
#
_entry.id   a52fee05f752f1ceb44090789754a6fc
#
_cell.length_a   1.000
_cell.length_b   1.000
_cell.length_c   1.000
_cell.angle_alpha   90.00
_cell.angle_beta   90.00
_cell.angle_gamma   90.00
#
_symmetry.space_group_name_H-M   'P 1'
#
loop_
_entity.id
_entity.type
_entity.pdbx_description
1 polymer ?
#
loop_
_entity_poly.entity_id
_entity_poly.type
_entity_poly.pdbx_seq_one_letter_code
_entity_poly.pdbx_strand_id
1 'polypeptide(L)'
;MSIPKIIHYCWFGGGTISPENRKCMESWEKYCPDYKIIEWNEQNFDISKNRYVQQAYEAKKYAFVSDYARLAVVYEHGGIYLDTDVELVRPLDELLELPGFMGFQTNNEVATGLGFGARKGNSVVQALLRDYDALDFLKADGSADLTPCPERNTRVLQALGVRKDGTRQSIAEMEIFPAEYFCPMDLYNRKLRVTPKTYSIHRYAESWKPKPGAVSRILQRLLKKHYYTWYCPLRGRIERRLRKRT
;
A
#
# COMPACT_ATOMS: atom_id res chain seq x y z
N MET A 1 19.37 16.86 3.79
CA MET A 1 18.45 16.52 4.91
C MET A 1 18.08 15.08 4.79
N SER A 2 17.98 14.32 5.89
CA SER A 2 17.52 12.91 5.93
C SER A 2 15.99 12.82 5.96
N ILE A 3 15.42 11.63 5.77
CA ILE A 3 14.02 11.36 6.03
C ILE A 3 13.79 11.45 7.54
N PRO A 4 12.76 12.15 8.05
CA PRO A 4 12.49 12.24 9.48
C PRO A 4 12.16 10.88 10.13
N LYS A 5 12.56 10.67 11.38
CA LYS A 5 12.20 9.50 12.20
C LYS A 5 10.72 9.53 12.61
N ILE A 6 9.83 9.46 11.63
CA ILE A 6 8.39 9.45 11.82
C ILE A 6 7.82 8.27 11.02
N ILE A 7 7.00 7.46 11.68
CA ILE A 7 6.17 6.44 11.03
C ILE A 7 4.73 6.96 11.02
N HIS A 8 4.15 7.07 9.84
CA HIS A 8 2.75 7.41 9.61
C HIS A 8 1.95 6.15 9.27
N TYR A 9 0.73 6.07 9.77
CA TYR A 9 -0.25 5.09 9.32
C TYR A 9 -1.64 5.74 9.25
N CYS A 10 -2.54 5.16 8.46
CA CYS A 10 -3.90 5.64 8.32
C CYS A 10 -4.88 4.62 8.91
N TRP A 11 -5.88 5.11 9.67
CA TRP A 11 -6.97 4.29 10.18
C TRP A 11 -8.29 5.06 10.17
N PHE A 12 -9.01 5.01 9.06
CA PHE A 12 -10.29 5.68 8.85
C PHE A 12 -11.47 4.75 9.15
N GLY A 13 -12.64 5.34 9.47
CA GLY A 13 -13.90 4.63 9.70
C GLY A 13 -14.11 4.15 11.13
N GLY A 14 -13.24 4.49 12.08
CA GLY A 14 -13.43 4.26 13.51
C GLY A 14 -13.47 2.79 13.96
N GLY A 15 -13.14 1.84 13.09
CA GLY A 15 -13.14 0.41 13.42
C GLY A 15 -11.98 0.01 14.34
N THR A 16 -12.10 -1.13 15.01
CA THR A 16 -11.01 -1.67 15.84
C THR A 16 -9.93 -2.32 14.98
N ILE A 17 -8.66 -1.96 15.21
CA ILE A 17 -7.51 -2.61 14.59
C ILE A 17 -7.45 -4.07 15.06
N SER A 18 -7.31 -5.01 14.13
CA SER A 18 -7.27 -6.43 14.41
C SER A 18 -6.07 -6.83 15.29
N PRO A 19 -6.14 -7.91 16.07
CA PRO A 19 -4.99 -8.39 16.85
C PRO A 19 -3.77 -8.70 15.97
N GLU A 20 -3.98 -9.19 14.74
CA GLU A 20 -2.92 -9.48 13.78
C GLU A 20 -2.20 -8.20 13.35
N ASN A 21 -2.97 -7.16 13.01
CA ASN A 21 -2.39 -5.86 12.63
C ASN A 21 -1.68 -5.21 13.84
N ARG A 22 -2.22 -5.33 15.06
CA ARG A 22 -1.53 -4.83 16.27
C ARG A 22 -0.16 -5.47 16.45
N LYS A 23 -0.02 -6.79 16.22
CA LYS A 23 1.29 -7.47 16.25
C LYS A 23 2.26 -6.93 15.20
N CYS A 24 1.76 -6.57 14.02
CA CYS A 24 2.60 -5.89 13.03
C CYS A 24 3.09 -4.54 13.56
N MET A 25 2.20 -3.73 14.14
CA MET A 25 2.54 -2.41 14.69
C MET A 25 3.50 -2.50 15.89
N GLU A 26 3.37 -3.51 16.78
CA GLU A 26 4.31 -3.78 17.86
C GLU A 26 5.75 -3.98 17.34
N SER A 27 5.91 -4.50 16.12
CA SER A 27 7.23 -4.63 15.50
C SER A 27 7.85 -3.26 15.16
N TRP A 28 7.04 -2.22 14.91
CA TRP A 28 7.53 -0.87 14.64
C TRP A 28 8.20 -0.27 15.88
N GLU A 29 7.55 -0.40 17.04
CA GLU A 29 8.10 0.04 18.32
C GLU A 29 9.37 -0.74 18.68
N LYS A 30 9.40 -2.04 18.36
CA LYS A 30 10.57 -2.90 18.61
C LYS A 30 11.79 -2.51 17.78
N TYR A 31 11.62 -2.26 16.48
CA TYR A 31 12.73 -2.03 15.55
C TYR A 31 13.05 -0.55 15.33
N CYS A 32 12.12 0.35 15.67
CA CYS A 32 12.25 1.79 15.52
C CYS A 32 11.78 2.52 16.81
N PRO A 33 12.38 2.22 18.00
CA PRO A 33 11.90 2.70 19.30
C PRO A 33 12.00 4.21 19.48
N ASP A 34 12.83 4.88 18.71
CA ASP A 34 13.05 6.33 18.73
C ASP A 34 12.29 7.08 17.63
N TYR A 35 11.41 6.39 16.90
CA TYR A 35 10.55 7.01 15.90
C TYR A 35 9.23 7.46 16.51
N LYS A 36 8.76 8.64 16.08
CA LYS A 36 7.40 9.08 16.40
C LYS A 36 6.41 8.33 15.50
N ILE A 37 5.46 7.61 16.10
CA ILE A 37 4.37 6.94 15.36
C ILE A 37 3.13 7.85 15.38
N ILE A 38 2.56 8.13 14.21
CA ILE A 38 1.40 9.03 14.05
C ILE A 38 0.28 8.30 13.33
N GLU A 39 -0.88 8.20 13.98
CA GLU A 39 -2.14 7.80 13.37
C GLU A 39 -2.79 8.97 12.63
N TRP A 40 -3.24 8.70 11.40
CA TRP A 40 -4.06 9.61 10.62
C TRP A 40 -5.47 9.06 10.47
N ASN A 41 -6.44 9.87 10.88
CA ASN A 41 -7.86 9.54 10.85
C ASN A 41 -8.69 10.82 10.65
N GLU A 42 -10.01 10.73 10.81
CA GLU A 42 -10.96 11.84 10.62
C GLU A 42 -10.74 13.05 11.56
N GLN A 43 -9.99 12.88 12.64
CA GLN A 43 -9.76 13.94 13.62
C GLN A 43 -8.61 14.87 13.21
N ASN A 44 -7.66 14.36 12.41
CA ASN A 44 -6.44 15.08 12.08
C ASN A 44 -6.08 15.08 10.58
N PHE A 45 -6.88 14.44 9.72
CA PHE A 45 -6.75 14.49 8.27
C PHE A 45 -8.00 15.14 7.66
N ASP A 46 -7.80 16.20 6.89
CA ASP A 46 -8.90 16.88 6.21
C ASP A 46 -9.35 16.09 4.97
N ILE A 47 -10.48 15.38 5.11
CA ILE A 47 -11.08 14.57 4.06
C ILE A 47 -11.61 15.41 2.89
N SER A 48 -11.97 16.68 3.14
CA SER A 48 -12.48 17.60 2.11
C SER A 48 -11.39 18.11 1.15
N LYS A 49 -10.12 17.89 1.50
CA LYS A 49 -8.95 18.39 0.80
C LYS A 49 -8.84 17.91 -0.66
N ASN A 50 -9.45 16.76 -0.98
CA ASN A 50 -9.43 16.19 -2.33
C ASN A 50 -10.77 15.51 -2.62
N ARG A 51 -11.33 15.75 -3.81
CA ARG A 51 -12.65 15.23 -4.21
C ARG A 51 -12.70 13.69 -4.26
N TYR A 52 -11.65 13.05 -4.75
CA TYR A 52 -11.54 11.58 -4.73
C TYR A 52 -11.63 11.02 -3.31
N VAL A 53 -10.93 11.65 -2.38
CA VAL A 53 -10.92 11.25 -0.95
C VAL A 53 -12.30 11.40 -0.33
N GLN A 54 -12.96 12.54 -0.55
CA GLN A 54 -14.30 12.80 -0.03
C GLN A 54 -15.29 11.75 -0.53
N GLN A 55 -15.32 11.50 -1.84
CA GLN A 55 -16.22 10.50 -2.45
C GLN A 55 -15.92 9.07 -1.94
N ALA A 56 -14.64 8.70 -1.80
CA ALA A 56 -14.23 7.41 -1.26
C ALA A 56 -14.66 7.24 0.20
N TYR A 57 -14.56 8.31 0.99
CA TYR A 57 -14.98 8.31 2.39
C TYR A 57 -16.50 8.17 2.53
N GLU A 58 -17.29 8.96 1.80
CA GLU A 58 -18.76 8.87 1.76
C GLU A 58 -19.24 7.48 1.33
N ALA A 59 -18.52 6.86 0.38
CA ALA A 59 -18.77 5.48 -0.05
C ALA A 59 -18.25 4.41 0.96
N LYS A 60 -17.68 4.81 2.11
CA LYS A 60 -17.09 3.94 3.13
C LYS A 60 -15.97 3.04 2.59
N LYS A 61 -15.22 3.54 1.61
CA LYS A 61 -14.08 2.85 0.99
C LYS A 61 -12.76 3.36 1.57
N TYR A 62 -12.58 3.16 2.87
CA TYR A 62 -11.48 3.75 3.66
C TYR A 62 -10.08 3.38 3.18
N ALA A 63 -9.88 2.21 2.56
CA ALA A 63 -8.60 1.88 1.93
C ALA A 63 -8.22 2.86 0.81
N PHE A 64 -9.20 3.30 0.01
CA PHE A 64 -8.98 4.29 -1.05
C PHE A 64 -8.75 5.70 -0.49
N VAL A 65 -9.34 6.03 0.66
CA VAL A 65 -8.99 7.24 1.42
C VAL A 65 -7.53 7.19 1.85
N SER A 66 -7.09 6.05 2.41
CA SER A 66 -5.70 5.83 2.84
C SER A 66 -4.71 5.89 1.67
N ASP A 67 -5.11 5.48 0.45
CA ASP A 67 -4.25 5.52 -0.74
C ASP A 67 -3.79 6.93 -1.10
N TYR A 68 -4.64 7.93 -0.91
CA TYR A 68 -4.28 9.34 -1.04
C TYR A 68 -3.60 9.88 0.22
N ALA A 69 -4.22 9.64 1.39
CA ALA A 69 -3.77 10.23 2.65
C ALA A 69 -2.31 9.89 2.96
N ARG A 70 -1.86 8.63 2.69
CA ARG A 70 -0.46 8.20 2.87
C ARG A 70 0.52 9.05 2.07
N LEU A 71 0.17 9.41 0.85
CA LEU A 71 1.00 10.26 0.00
C LEU A 71 1.01 11.70 0.51
N ALA A 72 -0.15 12.25 0.90
CA ALA A 72 -0.28 13.62 1.39
C ALA A 72 0.51 13.84 2.67
N VAL A 73 0.42 12.93 3.64
CA VAL A 73 1.11 13.09 4.93
C VAL A 73 2.64 12.96 4.78
N VAL A 74 3.13 12.04 3.94
CA VAL A 74 4.56 11.92 3.68
C VAL A 74 5.07 13.14 2.89
N TYR A 75 4.30 13.66 1.94
CA TYR A 75 4.65 14.88 1.21
C TYR A 75 4.75 16.09 2.13
N GLU A 76 3.78 16.25 3.05
CA GLU A 76 3.70 17.42 3.94
C GLU A 76 4.69 17.37 5.10
N HIS A 77 4.98 16.20 5.63
CA HIS A 77 5.79 16.04 6.86
C HIS A 77 7.14 15.38 6.61
N GLY A 78 7.32 14.66 5.50
CA GLY A 78 8.38 13.67 5.36
C GLY A 78 8.11 12.47 6.27
N GLY A 79 9.03 11.51 6.32
CA GLY A 79 8.89 10.31 7.15
C GLY A 79 8.58 9.06 6.33
N ILE A 80 8.16 8.03 7.02
CA ILE A 80 7.88 6.70 6.47
C ILE A 80 6.41 6.38 6.71
N TYR A 81 5.71 5.90 5.69
CA TYR A 81 4.35 5.36 5.81
C TYR A 81 4.38 3.84 5.82
N LEU A 82 3.61 3.22 6.70
CA LEU A 82 3.39 1.78 6.77
C LEU A 82 1.88 1.51 6.86
N ASP A 83 1.37 0.53 6.07
CA ASP A 83 0.03 -0.03 6.33
C ASP A 83 0.05 -0.82 7.63
N THR A 84 -1.08 -0.87 8.36
CA THR A 84 -1.17 -1.51 9.68
C THR A 84 -0.85 -3.00 9.68
N ASP A 85 -0.85 -3.65 8.53
CA ASP A 85 -0.50 -5.06 8.31
C ASP A 85 0.93 -5.27 7.78
N VAL A 86 1.77 -4.24 7.89
CA VAL A 86 3.22 -4.32 7.61
C VAL A 86 3.98 -4.63 8.89
N GLU A 87 4.66 -5.77 8.93
CA GLU A 87 5.54 -6.18 10.00
C GLU A 87 6.99 -5.82 9.67
N LEU A 88 7.67 -5.10 10.56
CA LEU A 88 9.10 -4.86 10.44
C LEU A 88 9.89 -6.07 10.96
N VAL A 89 11.04 -6.36 10.31
CA VAL A 89 11.96 -7.43 10.71
C VAL A 89 13.37 -6.93 10.98
N ARG A 90 13.61 -5.63 10.75
CA ARG A 90 14.86 -4.91 11.07
C ARG A 90 14.61 -3.39 11.16
N PRO A 91 15.56 -2.62 11.75
CA PRO A 91 15.50 -1.15 11.79
C PRO A 91 15.46 -0.52 10.39
N LEU A 92 14.85 0.67 10.30
CA LEU A 92 14.71 1.42 9.04
C LEU A 92 15.76 2.54 8.88
N ASP A 93 16.69 2.69 9.83
CA ASP A 93 17.62 3.82 9.89
C ASP A 93 18.48 3.97 8.63
N GLU A 94 18.91 2.87 8.01
CA GLU A 94 19.69 2.90 6.75
C GLU A 94 18.93 3.56 5.59
N LEU A 95 17.59 3.52 5.61
CA LEU A 95 16.75 4.10 4.58
C LEU A 95 16.59 5.61 4.75
N LEU A 96 16.85 6.16 5.93
CA LEU A 96 16.66 7.59 6.21
C LEU A 96 17.63 8.49 5.45
N GLU A 97 18.79 7.96 5.04
CA GLU A 97 19.78 8.71 4.27
C GLU A 97 19.37 8.94 2.81
N LEU A 98 18.41 8.17 2.32
CA LEU A 98 17.86 8.31 0.97
C LEU A 98 16.99 9.58 0.86
N PRO A 99 16.86 10.19 -0.33
CA PRO A 99 15.89 11.24 -0.55
C PRO A 99 14.44 10.73 -0.53
N GLY A 100 14.25 9.46 -0.90
CA GLY A 100 13.00 8.72 -0.84
C GLY A 100 13.19 7.27 -1.24
N PHE A 101 12.27 6.40 -0.83
CA PHE A 101 12.26 4.98 -1.21
C PHE A 101 10.84 4.44 -1.35
N MET A 102 10.68 3.49 -2.26
CA MET A 102 9.48 2.67 -2.48
C MET A 102 9.89 1.24 -2.81
N GLY A 103 8.95 0.31 -2.85
CA GLY A 103 9.22 -1.09 -3.21
C GLY A 103 8.26 -1.65 -4.24
N PHE A 104 8.78 -2.58 -5.04
CA PHE A 104 7.97 -3.46 -5.86
C PHE A 104 7.28 -4.53 -5.00
N GLN A 105 6.07 -4.89 -5.35
CA GLN A 105 5.48 -6.17 -4.94
C GLN A 105 5.82 -7.27 -5.97
N THR A 106 5.49 -8.51 -5.66
CA THR A 106 5.94 -9.67 -6.43
C THR A 106 5.42 -9.77 -7.88
N ASN A 107 4.46 -8.94 -8.27
CA ASN A 107 4.00 -8.79 -9.67
C ASN A 107 4.67 -7.62 -10.40
N ASN A 108 5.76 -7.07 -9.85
CA ASN A 108 6.50 -5.92 -10.35
C ASN A 108 5.68 -4.62 -10.43
N GLU A 109 4.70 -4.45 -9.57
CA GLU A 109 4.03 -3.15 -9.35
C GLU A 109 4.61 -2.47 -8.12
N VAL A 110 4.77 -1.15 -8.17
CA VAL A 110 5.20 -0.37 -7.01
C VAL A 110 4.01 -0.09 -6.12
N ALA A 111 4.12 -0.45 -4.85
CA ALA A 111 3.02 -0.32 -3.90
C ALA A 111 3.43 0.49 -2.67
N THR A 112 2.76 1.60 -2.43
CA THR A 112 3.01 2.47 -1.26
C THR A 112 2.49 1.87 0.05
N GLY A 113 1.61 0.88 0.00
CA GLY A 113 1.15 0.15 1.19
C GLY A 113 2.19 -0.78 1.83
N LEU A 114 3.22 -1.19 1.08
CA LEU A 114 4.32 -2.05 1.58
C LEU A 114 5.21 -1.36 2.61
N GLY A 115 5.15 -0.05 2.63
CA GLY A 115 6.08 0.87 3.25
C GLY A 115 6.82 1.69 2.20
N PHE A 116 6.79 2.99 2.35
CA PHE A 116 7.59 3.93 1.58
C PHE A 116 7.97 5.12 2.47
N GLY A 117 9.01 5.80 2.11
CA GLY A 117 9.42 7.00 2.84
C GLY A 117 10.02 8.04 1.92
N ALA A 118 9.93 9.30 2.34
CA ALA A 118 10.51 10.40 1.60
C ALA A 118 10.80 11.60 2.50
N ARG A 119 11.67 12.48 2.05
CA ARG A 119 11.83 13.82 2.58
C ARG A 119 10.57 14.63 2.30
N LYS A 120 10.27 15.59 3.17
CA LYS A 120 9.20 16.55 2.95
C LYS A 120 9.33 17.21 1.57
N GLY A 121 8.23 17.31 0.83
CA GLY A 121 8.18 17.97 -0.48
C GLY A 121 8.80 17.16 -1.64
N ASN A 122 9.01 15.85 -1.46
CA ASN A 122 9.60 15.00 -2.48
C ASN A 122 8.81 15.07 -3.81
N SER A 123 9.52 15.31 -4.92
CA SER A 123 8.92 15.56 -6.24
C SER A 123 8.19 14.35 -6.82
N VAL A 124 8.66 13.13 -6.52
CA VAL A 124 8.01 11.89 -6.97
C VAL A 124 6.70 11.66 -6.21
N VAL A 125 6.69 11.89 -4.89
CA VAL A 125 5.45 11.82 -4.10
C VAL A 125 4.44 12.88 -4.57
N GLN A 126 4.92 14.08 -4.93
CA GLN A 126 4.06 15.13 -5.50
C GLN A 126 3.42 14.69 -6.83
N ALA A 127 4.19 14.03 -7.70
CA ALA A 127 3.65 13.51 -8.97
C ALA A 127 2.54 12.47 -8.75
N LEU A 128 2.70 11.59 -7.75
CA LEU A 128 1.67 10.63 -7.36
C LEU A 128 0.41 11.32 -6.82
N LEU A 129 0.55 12.38 -6.01
CA LEU A 129 -0.59 13.17 -5.51
C LEU A 129 -1.35 13.86 -6.64
N ARG A 130 -0.64 14.48 -7.59
CA ARG A 130 -1.27 15.16 -8.74
C ARG A 130 -2.11 14.21 -9.61
N ASP A 131 -1.78 12.92 -9.67
CA ASP A 131 -2.63 11.95 -10.37
C ASP A 131 -4.02 11.85 -9.71
N TYR A 132 -4.09 11.92 -8.38
CA TYR A 132 -5.38 11.92 -7.65
C TYR A 132 -6.16 13.21 -7.80
N ASP A 133 -5.52 14.36 -8.03
CA ASP A 133 -6.22 15.64 -8.20
C ASP A 133 -7.10 15.67 -9.44
N ALA A 134 -6.76 14.86 -10.46
CA ALA A 134 -7.53 14.72 -11.70
C ALA A 134 -8.58 13.59 -11.64
N LEU A 135 -8.77 12.92 -10.50
CA LEU A 135 -9.62 11.75 -10.39
C LEU A 135 -10.91 12.01 -9.59
N ASP A 136 -11.97 11.36 -10.03
CA ASP A 136 -13.16 11.11 -9.24
C ASP A 136 -13.18 9.65 -8.78
N PHE A 137 -13.50 9.40 -7.50
CA PHE A 137 -13.71 8.03 -7.01
C PHE A 137 -15.03 7.45 -7.56
N LEU A 138 -16.05 8.29 -7.72
CA LEU A 138 -17.31 7.92 -8.37
C LEU A 138 -17.26 8.37 -9.84
N LYS A 139 -17.42 7.41 -10.75
CA LYS A 139 -17.51 7.65 -12.19
C LYS A 139 -18.82 8.34 -12.54
N ALA A 140 -18.96 8.83 -13.77
CA ALA A 140 -20.18 9.49 -14.26
C ALA A 140 -21.44 8.60 -14.18
N ASP A 141 -21.29 7.28 -14.23
CA ASP A 141 -22.36 6.31 -14.07
C ASP A 141 -22.68 5.96 -12.61
N GLY A 142 -22.05 6.62 -11.65
CA GLY A 142 -22.17 6.37 -10.22
C GLY A 142 -21.38 5.16 -9.70
N SER A 143 -20.73 4.39 -10.56
CA SER A 143 -19.89 3.26 -10.12
C SER A 143 -18.57 3.75 -9.51
N ALA A 144 -18.06 3.02 -8.50
CA ALA A 144 -16.78 3.33 -7.89
C ALA A 144 -15.60 2.94 -8.77
N ASP A 145 -14.58 3.79 -8.84
CA ASP A 145 -13.29 3.45 -9.41
C ASP A 145 -12.47 2.63 -8.41
N LEU A 146 -12.48 1.32 -8.59
CA LEU A 146 -11.77 0.36 -7.75
C LEU A 146 -10.38 0.00 -8.30
N THR A 147 -9.75 0.88 -9.08
CA THR A 147 -8.38 0.70 -9.56
C THR A 147 -7.43 0.63 -8.36
N PRO A 148 -6.66 -0.47 -8.18
CA PRO A 148 -5.77 -0.62 -7.04
C PRO A 148 -4.64 0.40 -7.02
N CYS A 149 -4.26 0.87 -5.83
CA CYS A 149 -3.14 1.79 -5.62
C CYS A 149 -1.83 1.33 -6.32
N PRO A 150 -1.40 0.06 -6.28
CA PRO A 150 -0.18 -0.35 -6.97
C PRO A 150 -0.22 -0.13 -8.49
N GLU A 151 -1.38 -0.37 -9.12
CA GLU A 151 -1.56 -0.14 -10.56
C GLU A 151 -1.44 1.36 -10.89
N ARG A 152 -2.09 2.24 -10.09
CA ARG A 152 -2.00 3.70 -10.26
C ARG A 152 -0.57 4.20 -10.09
N ASN A 153 0.04 3.86 -8.96
CA ASN A 153 1.40 4.29 -8.64
C ASN A 153 2.38 3.87 -9.73
N THR A 154 2.30 2.60 -10.18
CA THR A 154 3.18 2.09 -11.22
C THR A 154 3.01 2.84 -12.53
N ARG A 155 1.78 3.18 -12.93
CA ARG A 155 1.52 3.97 -14.14
C ARG A 155 2.18 5.34 -14.08
N VAL A 156 2.02 6.07 -12.98
CA VAL A 156 2.65 7.39 -12.79
C VAL A 156 4.18 7.26 -12.78
N LEU A 157 4.71 6.29 -12.05
CA LEU A 157 6.15 6.08 -11.96
C LEU A 157 6.77 5.63 -13.29
N GLN A 158 6.06 4.87 -14.13
CA GLN A 158 6.50 4.54 -15.49
C GLN A 158 6.60 5.78 -16.37
N ALA A 159 5.68 6.75 -16.23
CA ALA A 159 5.78 8.03 -16.92
C ALA A 159 6.99 8.85 -16.46
N LEU A 160 7.50 8.61 -15.25
CA LEU A 160 8.75 9.18 -14.72
C LEU A 160 10.00 8.35 -15.04
N GLY A 161 9.88 7.23 -15.76
CA GLY A 161 11.00 6.41 -16.21
C GLY A 161 11.21 5.08 -15.47
N VAL A 162 10.33 4.69 -14.52
CA VAL A 162 10.44 3.37 -13.88
C VAL A 162 10.15 2.26 -14.87
N ARG A 163 11.03 1.26 -14.91
CA ARG A 163 10.80 0.00 -15.63
C ARG A 163 10.09 -0.99 -14.70
N LYS A 164 9.04 -1.63 -15.19
CA LYS A 164 8.27 -2.64 -14.44
C LYS A 164 8.95 -4.03 -14.48
N ASP A 165 10.24 -4.09 -14.15
CA ASP A 165 11.07 -5.31 -14.22
C ASP A 165 11.44 -5.88 -12.85
N GLY A 166 11.04 -5.23 -11.77
CA GLY A 166 11.33 -5.67 -10.40
C GLY A 166 12.77 -5.46 -9.95
N THR A 167 13.62 -4.82 -10.77
CA THR A 167 15.01 -4.52 -10.41
C THR A 167 15.11 -3.24 -9.61
N ARG A 168 16.20 -3.08 -8.83
CA ARG A 168 16.49 -1.83 -8.14
C ARG A 168 16.73 -0.71 -9.14
N GLN A 169 16.10 0.46 -8.93
CA GLN A 169 16.16 1.60 -9.81
C GLN A 169 16.13 2.90 -9.02
N SER A 170 16.79 3.93 -9.56
CA SER A 170 16.70 5.31 -9.06
C SER A 170 16.03 6.17 -10.10
N ILE A 171 15.02 6.91 -9.71
CA ILE A 171 14.35 7.93 -10.53
C ILE A 171 14.23 9.22 -9.73
N ALA A 172 14.71 10.35 -10.27
CA ALA A 172 14.70 11.61 -9.55
C ALA A 172 15.17 11.44 -8.09
N GLU A 173 14.32 11.77 -7.12
CA GLU A 173 14.61 11.69 -5.70
C GLU A 173 14.03 10.41 -5.03
N MET A 174 13.94 9.29 -5.78
CA MET A 174 13.31 8.06 -5.29
C MET A 174 14.09 6.82 -5.68
N GLU A 175 14.43 5.98 -4.69
CA GLU A 175 14.94 4.62 -4.88
C GLU A 175 13.77 3.64 -4.93
N ILE A 176 13.69 2.81 -5.97
CA ILE A 176 12.70 1.74 -6.07
C ILE A 176 13.40 0.40 -5.82
N PHE A 177 12.99 -0.28 -4.77
CA PHE A 177 13.61 -1.52 -4.32
C PHE A 177 12.89 -2.76 -4.89
N PRO A 178 13.63 -3.86 -5.15
CA PRO A 178 13.05 -5.17 -5.44
C PRO A 178 12.10 -5.66 -4.33
N ALA A 179 11.18 -6.55 -4.69
CA ALA A 179 10.17 -7.07 -3.76
C ALA A 179 10.77 -7.71 -2.49
N GLU A 180 11.96 -8.30 -2.56
CA GLU A 180 12.62 -8.93 -1.39
C GLU A 180 12.84 -7.98 -0.21
N TYR A 181 12.84 -6.66 -0.45
CA TYR A 181 13.10 -5.66 0.59
C TYR A 181 11.88 -5.39 1.47
N PHE A 182 10.67 -5.27 0.87
CA PHE A 182 9.45 -4.87 1.58
C PHE A 182 8.26 -5.82 1.37
N CYS A 183 8.35 -6.71 0.39
CA CYS A 183 7.29 -7.64 0.02
C CYS A 183 7.85 -9.05 -0.26
N PRO A 184 8.53 -9.69 0.71
CA PRO A 184 9.12 -11.02 0.54
C PRO A 184 8.06 -12.14 0.46
N MET A 185 6.78 -11.82 0.67
CA MET A 185 5.67 -12.75 0.56
C MET A 185 5.07 -12.69 -0.84
N ASP A 186 5.04 -13.84 -1.52
CA ASP A 186 4.42 -13.96 -2.83
C ASP A 186 2.91 -13.71 -2.76
N LEU A 187 2.41 -12.85 -3.63
CA LEU A 187 1.03 -12.39 -3.64
C LEU A 187 0.01 -13.52 -3.88
N TYR A 188 0.41 -14.53 -4.65
CA TYR A 188 -0.48 -15.59 -5.14
C TYR A 188 -0.43 -16.86 -4.29
N ASN A 189 0.79 -17.32 -3.95
CA ASN A 189 0.97 -18.58 -3.21
C ASN A 189 1.30 -18.39 -1.73
N ARG A 190 1.43 -17.12 -1.28
CA ARG A 190 1.75 -16.74 0.10
C ARG A 190 3.07 -17.33 0.62
N LYS A 191 3.96 -17.73 -0.28
CA LYS A 191 5.29 -18.21 0.10
C LYS A 191 6.14 -17.05 0.58
N LEU A 192 6.62 -17.14 1.82
CA LEU A 192 7.49 -16.15 2.44
C LEU A 192 8.96 -16.51 2.21
N ARG A 193 9.77 -15.53 1.78
CA ARG A 193 11.21 -15.65 1.59
C ARG A 193 11.92 -14.44 2.21
N VAL A 194 12.15 -14.49 3.51
CA VAL A 194 12.92 -13.45 4.20
C VAL A 194 14.41 -13.64 3.89
N THR A 195 15.09 -12.55 3.58
CA THR A 195 16.54 -12.49 3.34
C THR A 195 17.18 -11.43 4.25
N PRO A 196 18.50 -11.36 4.34
CA PRO A 196 19.18 -10.28 5.09
C PRO A 196 18.85 -8.87 4.55
N LYS A 197 18.33 -8.74 3.34
CA LYS A 197 17.91 -7.47 2.73
C LYS A 197 16.50 -7.04 3.12
N THR A 198 15.68 -7.96 3.68
CA THR A 198 14.28 -7.69 3.99
C THR A 198 14.16 -6.74 5.18
N TYR A 199 13.45 -5.61 5.00
CA TYR A 199 13.10 -4.65 6.05
C TYR A 199 11.73 -4.94 6.65
N SER A 200 10.76 -5.30 5.79
CA SER A 200 9.38 -5.51 6.21
C SER A 200 8.71 -6.66 5.46
N ILE A 201 7.61 -7.13 6.03
CA ILE A 201 6.74 -8.16 5.45
C ILE A 201 5.32 -7.60 5.41
N HIS A 202 4.77 -7.37 4.23
CA HIS A 202 3.36 -7.05 4.09
C HIS A 202 2.52 -8.32 4.22
N ARG A 203 1.64 -8.36 5.23
CA ARG A 203 0.88 -9.57 5.61
C ARG A 203 -0.39 -9.75 4.79
N TYR A 204 -0.79 -8.73 3.97
CA TYR A 204 -1.99 -8.76 3.13
C TYR A 204 -3.25 -9.15 3.91
N ALA A 205 -3.56 -8.43 4.99
CA ALA A 205 -4.77 -8.61 5.78
C ALA A 205 -6.05 -8.37 4.96
N GLU A 206 -5.94 -7.57 3.86
CA GLU A 206 -7.02 -7.28 2.91
C GLU A 206 -8.34 -6.87 3.61
N SER A 207 -8.24 -6.11 4.69
CA SER A 207 -9.35 -5.70 5.55
C SER A 207 -10.48 -4.98 4.80
N TRP A 208 -10.17 -4.41 3.63
CA TRP A 208 -11.08 -3.72 2.72
C TRP A 208 -11.91 -4.66 1.84
N LYS A 209 -11.53 -5.94 1.73
CA LYS A 209 -12.29 -6.92 0.97
C LYS A 209 -13.42 -7.51 1.81
N PRO A 210 -14.59 -7.77 1.23
CA PRO A 210 -15.64 -8.51 1.92
C PRO A 210 -15.08 -9.84 2.42
N LYS A 211 -15.39 -10.19 3.67
CA LYS A 211 -14.99 -11.50 4.20
C LYS A 211 -15.55 -12.60 3.30
N PRO A 212 -14.73 -13.59 2.91
CA PRO A 212 -15.19 -14.66 2.04
C PRO A 212 -16.34 -15.42 2.70
N GLY A 213 -17.42 -15.66 1.93
CA GLY A 213 -18.57 -16.43 2.41
C GLY A 213 -18.18 -17.85 2.83
N ALA A 214 -19.07 -18.56 3.54
CA ALA A 214 -18.82 -19.88 4.08
C ALA A 214 -18.30 -20.88 3.03
N VAL A 215 -18.89 -20.89 1.83
CA VAL A 215 -18.47 -21.76 0.71
C VAL A 215 -17.04 -21.42 0.27
N SER A 216 -16.71 -20.14 0.16
CA SER A 216 -15.35 -19.71 -0.22
C SER A 216 -14.31 -20.08 0.84
N ARG A 217 -14.66 -20.01 2.13
CA ARG A 217 -13.80 -20.47 3.23
C ARG A 217 -13.56 -21.98 3.20
N ILE A 218 -14.59 -22.76 2.89
CA ILE A 218 -14.48 -24.22 2.75
C ILE A 218 -13.58 -24.56 1.56
N LEU A 219 -13.79 -23.91 0.39
CA LEU A 219 -12.95 -24.07 -0.79
C LEU A 219 -11.50 -23.66 -0.52
N GLN A 220 -11.26 -22.57 0.20
CA GLN A 220 -9.92 -22.17 0.63
C GLN A 220 -9.25 -23.26 1.49
N ARG A 221 -10.01 -23.87 2.40
CA ARG A 221 -9.52 -24.94 3.28
C ARG A 221 -9.22 -26.24 2.53
N LEU A 222 -10.07 -26.62 1.58
CA LEU A 222 -9.94 -27.85 0.80
C LEU A 222 -8.86 -27.73 -0.30
N LEU A 223 -8.84 -26.62 -1.00
CA LEU A 223 -7.92 -26.40 -2.11
C LEU A 223 -6.55 -25.89 -1.67
N LYS A 224 -6.41 -25.40 -0.41
CA LYS A 224 -5.13 -24.93 0.17
C LYS A 224 -4.26 -24.18 -0.87
N LYS A 225 -3.13 -24.82 -1.28
CA LYS A 225 -2.16 -24.29 -2.22
C LYS A 225 -2.75 -23.98 -3.61
N HIS A 226 -3.73 -24.75 -4.07
CA HIS A 226 -4.35 -24.60 -5.40
C HIS A 226 -5.42 -23.49 -5.43
N TYR A 227 -5.99 -23.08 -4.28
CA TYR A 227 -6.97 -22.02 -4.23
C TYR A 227 -6.39 -20.69 -4.74
N TYR A 228 -5.21 -20.32 -4.28
CA TYR A 228 -4.55 -19.05 -4.67
C TYR A 228 -3.84 -19.15 -6.03
N THR A 229 -3.31 -20.32 -6.40
CA THR A 229 -2.58 -20.51 -7.67
C THR A 229 -3.49 -20.72 -8.87
N TRP A 230 -4.64 -21.36 -8.68
CA TRP A 230 -5.56 -21.73 -9.77
C TRP A 230 -6.90 -21.01 -9.69
N TYR A 231 -7.57 -21.07 -8.55
CA TYR A 231 -8.94 -20.59 -8.43
C TYR A 231 -9.01 -19.05 -8.43
N CYS A 232 -8.17 -18.35 -7.67
CA CYS A 232 -8.20 -16.89 -7.62
C CYS A 232 -7.84 -16.23 -8.96
N PRO A 233 -6.79 -16.65 -9.68
CA PRO A 233 -6.48 -16.10 -11.00
C PRO A 233 -7.56 -16.41 -12.04
N LEU A 234 -8.16 -17.60 -11.99
CA LEU A 234 -9.24 -17.99 -12.89
C LEU A 234 -10.49 -17.15 -12.65
N ARG A 235 -10.90 -17.01 -11.38
CA ARG A 235 -12.00 -16.16 -10.97
C ARG A 235 -11.79 -14.70 -11.38
N GLY A 236 -10.61 -14.14 -11.14
CA GLY A 236 -10.27 -12.78 -11.55
C GLY A 236 -10.27 -12.56 -13.07
N ARG A 237 -9.94 -13.60 -13.87
CA ARG A 237 -10.07 -13.55 -15.34
C ARG A 237 -11.54 -13.59 -15.79
N ILE A 238 -12.36 -14.42 -15.15
CA ILE A 238 -13.79 -14.53 -15.43
C ILE A 238 -14.50 -13.23 -15.07
N GLU A 239 -14.26 -12.69 -13.89
CA GLU A 239 -14.85 -11.42 -13.44
C GLU A 239 -14.45 -10.25 -14.35
N ARG A 240 -13.19 -10.18 -14.80
CA ARG A 240 -12.74 -9.18 -15.79
C ARG A 240 -13.37 -9.34 -17.17
N ARG A 241 -13.65 -10.58 -17.61
CA ARG A 241 -14.35 -10.82 -18.88
C ARG A 241 -15.84 -10.47 -18.82
N LEU A 242 -16.47 -10.73 -17.68
CA LEU A 242 -17.88 -10.36 -17.46
C LEU A 242 -18.06 -8.84 -17.41
N ARG A 243 -17.14 -8.11 -16.73
CA ARG A 243 -17.14 -6.63 -16.68
C ARG A 243 -16.87 -5.95 -18.03
N LYS A 244 -16.31 -6.64 -19.02
CA LYS A 244 -16.09 -6.10 -20.37
C LYS A 244 -17.29 -6.32 -21.29
N ARG A 245 -18.32 -7.05 -20.86
CA ARG A 245 -19.54 -7.37 -21.61
C ARG A 245 -20.77 -6.63 -21.11
N THR A 246 -20.65 -5.90 -20.01
CA THR A 246 -21.62 -4.91 -19.49
C THR A 246 -21.04 -3.51 -19.69
#